data_9c74ef7944ea9025e69a368bf5176e2f
#
_entry.id   9c74ef7944ea9025e69a368bf5176e2f
#
_cell.length_a   1.000
_cell.length_b   1.000
_cell.length_c   1.000
_cell.angle_alpha   90.00
_cell.angle_beta   90.00
_cell.angle_gamma   90.00
#
_symmetry.space_group_name_H-M   'P 1'
#
loop_
_entity.id
_entity.type
_entity.pdbx_description
1 polymer ?
#
loop_
_entity_poly.entity_id
_entity_poly.type
_entity_poly.pdbx_seq_one_letter_code
_entity_poly.pdbx_strand_id
1 'polypeptide(L)'
;MSPHTTNLAPEHPSDVTVHIVLDDFGNAGRSYRETAEEAADFNTVVDDLMSGQFNHPIRVIAFNIGEGWSRDVSDHVAREVLKRVTEDMPLGRAARRFVELHLGERELLRAGIAD
;
A
#
# COMPACT_ATOMS: atom_id res chain seq x y z
N MET A 1 -30.45 7.77 -12.12
CA MET A 1 -30.20 7.61 -11.99
C MET A 1 -29.97 7.61 -11.80
N SER A 2 -29.77 7.36 -11.86
CA SER A 2 -29.45 7.14 -11.71
C SER A 2 -29.34 6.92 -11.64
N PRO A 3 -29.56 6.79 -11.79
CA PRO A 3 -29.30 6.32 -11.87
C PRO A 3 -28.94 6.04 -11.86
N HIS A 4 -28.57 5.63 -12.16
CA HIS A 4 -28.04 5.28 -12.15
C HIS A 4 -27.77 5.03 -12.52
N THR A 5 -27.95 5.03 -12.65
CA THR A 5 -27.58 4.76 -13.05
C THR A 5 -26.97 4.24 -13.31
N THR A 6 -26.91 3.79 -13.76
CA THR A 6 -26.13 3.26 -13.93
C THR A 6 -24.95 3.27 -13.65
N ASN A 7 -24.48 2.87 -13.34
CA ASN A 7 -23.29 3.15 -12.93
C ASN A 7 -22.48 2.02 -12.54
N LEU A 8 -21.40 1.84 -13.12
CA LEU A 8 -20.59 0.77 -12.98
C LEU A 8 -19.70 0.80 -11.85
N ALA A 9 -19.33 1.92 -11.49
CA ALA A 9 -18.52 2.19 -10.36
C ALA A 9 -19.36 2.12 -9.16
N PRO A 10 -18.82 2.21 -7.96
CA PRO A 10 -19.65 2.33 -6.79
C PRO A 10 -20.65 3.43 -7.03
N GLU A 11 -21.85 3.21 -6.63
CA GLU A 11 -22.87 4.19 -6.83
C GLU A 11 -22.53 5.49 -6.19
N HIS A 12 -21.75 5.42 -5.10
CA HIS A 12 -21.29 6.61 -4.42
C HIS A 12 -19.79 6.60 -4.46
N PRO A 13 -19.18 7.39 -5.36
CA PRO A 13 -17.73 7.45 -5.41
C PRO A 13 -17.11 7.75 -4.06
N SER A 14 -17.84 8.45 -3.20
CA SER A 14 -17.37 8.77 -1.87
C SER A 14 -17.21 7.54 -0.98
N ASP A 15 -17.76 6.39 -1.38
CA ASP A 15 -17.61 5.18 -0.59
C ASP A 15 -16.32 4.44 -0.93
N VAL A 16 -15.60 4.90 -1.92
CA VAL A 16 -14.36 4.25 -2.32
C VAL A 16 -13.27 4.54 -1.31
N THR A 17 -12.56 3.51 -0.91
CA THR A 17 -11.40 3.65 -0.04
C THR A 17 -10.16 3.82 -0.92
N VAL A 18 -9.45 4.91 -0.71
CA VAL A 18 -8.27 5.26 -1.48
C VAL A 18 -7.04 5.10 -0.60
N HIS A 19 -5.93 4.65 -1.17
CA HIS A 19 -4.68 4.47 -0.45
C HIS A 19 -3.63 5.42 -1.00
N ILE A 20 -2.89 6.06 -0.11
CA ILE A 20 -1.81 6.96 -0.48
C ILE A 20 -0.53 6.48 0.21
N VAL A 21 0.56 6.45 -0.54
CA VAL A 21 1.85 6.00 -0.02
C VAL A 21 2.74 7.21 0.22
N LEU A 22 3.28 7.31 1.42
CA LEU A 22 4.29 8.32 1.73
C LEU A 22 5.65 7.75 1.36
N ASP A 23 6.32 8.39 0.42
CA ASP A 23 7.60 7.94 -0.11
C ASP A 23 8.67 8.95 0.28
N ASP A 24 9.81 8.46 0.75
CA ASP A 24 10.90 9.32 1.19
C ASP A 24 11.98 9.34 0.11
N PHE A 25 12.23 10.51 -0.43
CA PHE A 25 13.22 10.70 -1.48
C PHE A 25 14.58 11.17 -0.92
N GLY A 26 14.80 11.03 0.37
CA GLY A 26 16.05 11.43 0.98
C GLY A 26 16.23 12.94 0.96
N ASN A 27 17.31 13.41 0.35
CA ASN A 27 17.57 14.84 0.30
C ASN A 27 16.52 15.63 -0.45
N ALA A 28 15.75 14.96 -1.30
CA ALA A 28 14.65 15.62 -2.00
C ALA A 28 13.41 15.73 -1.13
N GLY A 29 13.41 15.12 0.06
CA GLY A 29 12.31 15.22 1.00
C GLY A 29 11.33 14.07 0.89
N ARG A 30 10.19 14.24 1.52
CA ARG A 30 9.13 13.23 1.54
C ARG A 30 7.94 13.74 0.76
N SER A 31 7.22 12.82 0.21
CA SER A 31 6.04 13.18 -0.55
C SER A 31 5.05 12.02 -0.56
N TYR A 32 3.76 12.34 -0.55
CA TYR A 32 2.75 11.34 -0.74
C TYR A 32 2.60 11.10 -2.23
N ARG A 33 2.76 9.86 -2.62
CA ARG A 33 2.63 9.48 -4.01
C ARG A 33 1.18 9.17 -4.29
N GLU A 34 0.58 9.94 -5.18
CA GLU A 34 -0.77 9.63 -5.61
C GLU A 34 -0.68 8.51 -6.61
N THR A 35 -1.52 7.52 -6.44
CA THR A 35 -1.60 6.46 -7.43
C THR A 35 -2.70 6.83 -8.40
N ALA A 36 -2.68 6.21 -9.57
CA ALA A 36 -3.79 6.37 -10.50
C ALA A 36 -5.06 5.86 -9.83
N GLU A 37 -6.20 6.36 -10.27
CA GLU A 37 -7.46 6.01 -9.64
C GLU A 37 -7.65 4.51 -9.55
N GLU A 38 -7.35 3.79 -10.64
CA GLU A 38 -7.48 2.36 -10.65
C GLU A 38 -6.42 1.66 -9.81
N ALA A 39 -5.36 2.38 -9.42
CA ALA A 39 -4.29 1.81 -8.62
C ALA A 39 -4.38 2.18 -7.15
N ALA A 40 -5.48 2.82 -6.74
CA ALA A 40 -5.62 3.28 -5.37
C ALA A 40 -6.11 2.22 -4.40
N ASP A 41 -6.41 1.01 -4.85
CA ASP A 41 -6.92 -0.01 -3.94
C ASP A 41 -5.76 -0.72 -3.22
N PHE A 42 -6.13 -1.44 -2.18
CA PHE A 42 -5.18 -2.13 -1.33
C PHE A 42 -4.28 -3.11 -2.09
N ASN A 43 -4.88 -3.92 -2.93
CA ASN A 43 -4.11 -4.94 -3.66
C ASN A 43 -3.10 -4.33 -4.61
N THR A 44 -3.47 -3.24 -5.28
CA THR A 44 -2.57 -2.58 -6.20
C THR A 44 -1.39 -1.96 -5.45
N VAL A 45 -1.65 -1.38 -4.28
CA VAL A 45 -0.57 -0.81 -3.48
C VAL A 45 0.40 -1.90 -3.04
N VAL A 46 -0.11 -3.05 -2.62
CA VAL A 46 0.75 -4.18 -2.23
C VAL A 46 1.59 -4.64 -3.42
N ASP A 47 0.97 -4.80 -4.58
CA ASP A 47 1.67 -5.21 -5.78
C ASP A 47 2.74 -4.20 -6.17
N ASP A 48 2.44 -2.91 -6.06
CA ASP A 48 3.40 -1.86 -6.40
C ASP A 48 4.58 -1.85 -5.44
N LEU A 49 4.33 -2.12 -4.16
CA LEU A 49 5.41 -2.24 -3.19
C LEU A 49 6.31 -3.41 -3.55
N MET A 50 5.71 -4.54 -3.88
CA MET A 50 6.48 -5.74 -4.19
C MET A 50 7.26 -5.62 -5.50
N SER A 51 6.75 -4.83 -6.44
CA SER A 51 7.42 -4.66 -7.72
C SER A 51 8.41 -3.51 -7.73
N GLY A 52 8.59 -2.82 -6.60
CA GLY A 52 9.59 -1.78 -6.49
C GLY A 52 9.20 -0.45 -7.10
N GLN A 53 7.91 -0.15 -7.18
CA GLN A 53 7.44 1.09 -7.78
C GLN A 53 7.70 2.30 -6.90
N PHE A 54 7.96 2.09 -5.61
CA PHE A 54 8.24 3.18 -4.70
C PHE A 54 9.73 3.19 -4.35
N ASN A 55 10.26 4.38 -4.12
CA ASN A 55 11.68 4.53 -3.84
C ASN A 55 12.02 4.08 -2.42
N HIS A 56 11.33 4.63 -1.45
CA HIS A 56 11.56 4.28 -0.05
C HIS A 56 10.24 4.49 0.68
N PRO A 57 9.28 3.57 0.50
CA PRO A 57 7.95 3.74 1.10
C PRO A 57 8.05 3.64 2.61
N ILE A 58 7.41 4.58 3.31
CA ILE A 58 7.46 4.68 4.74
C ILE A 58 6.12 4.34 5.37
N ARG A 59 5.03 4.76 4.75
CA ARG A 59 3.72 4.65 5.37
C ARG A 59 2.64 4.59 4.31
N VAL A 60 1.57 3.88 4.60
CA VAL A 60 0.40 3.83 3.72
C VAL A 60 -0.81 4.29 4.52
N ILE A 61 -1.53 5.27 3.99
CA ILE A 61 -2.73 5.80 4.64
C ILE A 61 -3.93 5.46 3.77
N ALA A 62 -4.95 4.92 4.39
CA ALA A 62 -6.22 4.66 3.72
C ALA A 62 -7.21 5.77 4.07
N PHE A 63 -7.97 6.21 3.09
CA PHE A 63 -9.00 7.21 3.27
C PHE A 63 -10.32 6.70 2.74
N ASN A 64 -11.40 6.99 3.45
CA ASN A 64 -12.73 6.76 2.90
C ASN A 64 -13.47 8.08 2.94
N ILE A 65 -13.73 8.66 1.79
CA ILE A 65 -14.32 9.98 1.69
C ILE A 65 -15.77 9.97 2.13
N GLY A 66 -16.50 8.93 1.77
CA GLY A 66 -17.92 8.85 2.12
C GLY A 66 -18.14 8.71 3.60
N GLU A 67 -17.32 7.94 4.28
CA GLU A 67 -17.46 7.73 5.72
C GLU A 67 -16.65 8.73 6.53
N GLY A 68 -15.77 9.46 5.88
CA GLY A 68 -15.03 10.54 6.53
C GLY A 68 -13.94 10.08 7.47
N TRP A 69 -13.27 8.97 7.18
CA TRP A 69 -12.17 8.53 8.04
C TRP A 69 -10.87 8.36 7.26
N SER A 70 -9.77 8.43 8.00
CA SER A 70 -8.47 8.07 7.46
C SER A 70 -7.76 7.22 8.50
N ARG A 71 -6.88 6.35 8.06
CA ARG A 71 -6.22 5.42 8.96
C ARG A 71 -4.88 5.01 8.39
N ASP A 72 -3.87 4.91 9.25
CA ASP A 72 -2.59 4.35 8.85
C ASP A 72 -2.76 2.84 8.77
N VAL A 73 -2.58 2.27 7.60
CA VAL A 73 -2.74 0.84 7.37
C VAL A 73 -1.41 0.19 7.02
N SER A 74 -0.30 0.84 7.38
CA SER A 74 1.03 0.34 7.03
C SER A 74 1.28 -1.08 7.53
N ASP A 75 0.87 -1.38 8.77
CA ASP A 75 1.08 -2.72 9.32
C ASP A 75 0.31 -3.76 8.53
N HIS A 76 -0.93 -3.43 8.17
CA HIS A 76 -1.77 -4.35 7.42
C HIS A 76 -1.17 -4.61 6.04
N VAL A 77 -0.68 -3.56 5.38
CA VAL A 77 -0.02 -3.69 4.09
C VAL A 77 1.25 -4.54 4.22
N ALA A 78 2.05 -4.29 5.26
CA ALA A 78 3.28 -5.05 5.47
C ALA A 78 3.00 -6.53 5.66
N ARG A 79 1.95 -6.87 6.40
CA ARG A 79 1.60 -8.27 6.61
C ARG A 79 1.16 -8.94 5.32
N GLU A 80 0.44 -8.20 4.50
CA GLU A 80 0.02 -8.76 3.21
C GLU A 80 1.21 -8.97 2.28
N VAL A 81 2.18 -8.04 2.31
CA VAL A 81 3.40 -8.21 1.53
C VAL A 81 4.09 -9.52 1.91
N LEU A 82 4.22 -9.78 3.22
CA LEU A 82 4.85 -11.02 3.67
C LEU A 82 4.11 -12.26 3.20
N LYS A 83 2.78 -12.20 3.15
CA LYS A 83 1.99 -13.35 2.69
C LYS A 83 2.24 -13.67 1.22
N ARG A 84 2.61 -12.68 0.43
CA ARG A 84 2.76 -12.85 -1.02
C ARG A 84 4.16 -13.18 -1.46
N VAL A 85 5.12 -13.17 -0.54
CA VAL A 85 6.51 -13.49 -0.89
C VAL A 85 6.63 -14.96 -1.25
N THR A 86 7.26 -15.26 -2.39
CA THR A 86 7.52 -16.63 -2.82
C THR A 86 8.89 -16.64 -3.47
N GLU A 87 9.35 -17.79 -3.87
CA GLU A 87 10.62 -17.90 -4.59
C GLU A 87 10.57 -17.12 -5.90
N ASP A 88 9.41 -17.10 -6.54
CA ASP A 88 9.24 -16.39 -7.80
C ASP A 88 9.00 -14.91 -7.60
N MET A 89 8.59 -14.51 -6.41
CA MET A 89 8.37 -13.10 -6.08
C MET A 89 9.09 -12.77 -4.78
N PRO A 90 10.41 -12.64 -4.87
CA PRO A 90 11.18 -12.34 -3.65
C PRO A 90 10.96 -10.90 -3.22
N LEU A 91 11.26 -10.65 -1.97
CA LEU A 91 11.07 -9.34 -1.39
C LEU A 91 12.22 -8.42 -1.81
N GLY A 92 11.91 -7.37 -2.53
CA GLY A 92 12.90 -6.39 -2.93
C GLY A 92 13.30 -5.50 -1.77
N ARG A 93 14.35 -4.70 -1.98
CA ARG A 93 14.91 -3.89 -0.91
C ARG A 93 13.90 -2.91 -0.30
N ALA A 94 13.16 -2.18 -1.13
CA ALA A 94 12.25 -1.18 -0.63
C ALA A 94 11.11 -1.82 0.15
N ALA A 95 10.56 -2.92 -0.36
CA ALA A 95 9.48 -3.62 0.32
C ALA A 95 9.99 -4.24 1.63
N ARG A 96 11.21 -4.77 1.62
CA ARG A 96 11.79 -5.34 2.81
C ARG A 96 11.96 -4.29 3.91
N ARG A 97 12.46 -3.12 3.55
CA ARG A 97 12.61 -2.04 4.51
C ARG A 97 11.26 -1.61 5.09
N PHE A 98 10.25 -1.57 4.23
CA PHE A 98 8.91 -1.21 4.66
C PHE A 98 8.38 -2.21 5.68
N VAL A 99 8.53 -3.51 5.39
CA VAL A 99 8.09 -4.55 6.30
C VAL A 99 8.87 -4.48 7.61
N GLU A 100 10.17 -4.30 7.53
CA GLU A 100 11.00 -4.22 8.71
C GLU A 100 10.60 -3.02 9.58
N LEU A 101 10.33 -1.89 8.96
CA LEU A 101 9.93 -0.69 9.65
C LEU A 101 8.64 -0.88 10.46
N HIS A 102 7.69 -1.59 9.89
CA HIS A 102 6.38 -1.72 10.49
C HIS A 102 6.16 -2.99 11.30
N LEU A 103 6.84 -4.06 10.97
CA LEU A 103 6.66 -5.33 11.66
C LEU A 103 7.89 -5.79 12.42
N GLY A 104 9.07 -5.22 12.12
CA GLY A 104 10.30 -5.57 12.79
C GLY A 104 11.03 -6.72 12.11
N GLU A 105 12.32 -6.83 12.44
CA GLU A 105 13.16 -7.86 11.84
C GLU A 105 12.72 -9.27 12.20
N ARG A 106 12.17 -9.43 13.40
CA ARG A 106 11.73 -10.73 13.88
C ARG A 106 10.67 -11.34 12.96
N GLU A 107 9.75 -10.50 12.46
CA GLU A 107 8.72 -10.99 11.57
C GLU A 107 9.30 -11.43 10.23
N LEU A 108 10.32 -10.73 9.76
CA LEU A 108 11.00 -11.13 8.53
C LEU A 108 11.67 -12.50 8.71
N LEU A 109 12.36 -12.70 9.83
CA LEU A 109 13.01 -13.98 10.09
C LEU A 109 12.00 -15.10 10.24
N ARG A 110 10.88 -14.81 10.88
CA ARG A 110 9.83 -15.81 11.06
C ARG A 110 9.25 -16.25 9.73
N ALA A 111 9.21 -15.33 8.77
CA ALA A 111 8.70 -15.64 7.43
C ALA A 111 9.76 -16.30 6.55
N GLY A 112 10.96 -16.54 7.09
CA GLY A 112 12.03 -17.21 6.34
C GLY A 112 12.79 -16.29 5.40
N ILE A 113 12.71 -14.97 5.64
CA ILE A 113 13.40 -14.01 4.80
C ILE A 113 14.76 -13.69 5.41
N ALA A 114 15.81 -14.05 4.68
CA ALA A 114 17.16 -13.85 5.18
C ALA A 114 17.61 -12.43 4.94
N ASP A 115 18.63 -12.02 5.66
CA ASP A 115 19.24 -10.73 5.46
C ASP A 115 20.05 -10.65 4.17
#